data_8cbd48029a7fccfdf87ec88f88d68c98
#
_entry.id   8cbd48029a7fccfdf87ec88f88d68c98
#
_cell.length_a   1.000
_cell.length_b   1.000
_cell.length_c   1.000
_cell.angle_alpha   90.00
_cell.angle_beta   90.00
_cell.angle_gamma   90.00
#
_symmetry.space_group_name_H-M   'P 1'
#
loop_
_entity.id
_entity.type
_entity.pdbx_description
1 polymer ?
#
loop_
_entity_poly.entity_id
_entity_poly.type
_entity_poly.pdbx_seq_one_letter_code
_entity_poly.pdbx_strand_id
1 'polypeptide(L)'
;HTRLRCDWSSDVCSSELVNLMCWESLPLFTELARRHPNTQMVVDHVGMIQPFVQPALTEPFADLARVISLAAYDNVAIKISGACTLSLLPFPYPDIWESLGKVFAAFGFNRCMWGTDWTRAVEFLNYEQGVEAFRVTDQLSDAERSVLMGGALEKIYNWSPNKG
;
A
#
# COMPACT_ATOMS: atom_id res chain seq x y z
N HIS A 1 23.41 -2.83 -7.53
CA HIS A 1 23.37 -3.36 -6.16
C HIS A 1 22.07 -2.93 -5.53
N THR A 2 21.05 -3.80 -5.58
CA THR A 2 19.79 -3.63 -4.88
C THR A 2 20.07 -3.84 -3.39
N ARG A 3 20.11 -2.76 -2.60
CA ARG A 3 20.17 -2.89 -1.14
C ARG A 3 18.77 -3.20 -0.64
N LEU A 4 18.52 -4.45 -0.31
CA LEU A 4 17.45 -4.82 0.60
C LEU A 4 17.80 -4.17 1.95
N ARG A 5 17.06 -3.12 2.32
CA ARG A 5 17.10 -2.60 3.69
C ARG A 5 16.17 -3.47 4.53
N CYS A 6 16.73 -4.55 5.07
CA CYS A 6 16.11 -5.25 6.18
C CYS A 6 16.55 -4.54 7.46
N ASP A 7 15.61 -3.94 8.16
CA ASP A 7 15.86 -3.46 9.51
C ASP A 7 15.66 -4.66 10.45
N TRP A 8 16.78 -5.25 10.90
CA TRP A 8 16.79 -6.39 11.81
C TRP A 8 16.68 -5.88 13.23
N SER A 9 15.49 -5.74 13.78
CA SER A 9 15.30 -5.71 15.22
C SER A 9 15.06 -7.13 15.71
N SER A 10 16.02 -7.65 16.44
CA SER A 10 16.21 -9.09 16.74
C SER A 10 15.38 -9.65 17.88
N ASP A 11 14.27 -9.05 18.27
CA ASP A 11 13.49 -9.56 19.39
C ASP A 11 12.00 -9.69 19.03
N VAL A 12 11.61 -10.90 18.74
CA VAL A 12 10.26 -11.46 18.54
C VAL A 12 9.99 -11.89 17.09
N CYS A 13 10.72 -12.85 16.61
CA CYS A 13 10.38 -13.54 15.35
C CYS A 13 9.48 -14.74 15.61
N SER A 14 8.18 -14.53 15.68
CA SER A 14 7.21 -15.61 15.42
C SER A 14 6.55 -15.49 14.03
N SER A 15 6.76 -14.38 13.31
CA SER A 15 6.40 -14.23 11.90
C SER A 15 7.34 -13.21 11.25
N GLU A 16 8.14 -13.65 10.30
CA GLU A 16 8.93 -12.75 9.48
C GLU A 16 8.00 -11.93 8.61
N LEU A 17 8.14 -10.60 8.65
CA LEU A 17 7.41 -9.67 7.83
C LEU A 17 8.39 -8.86 6.97
N VAL A 18 8.15 -8.79 5.66
CA VAL A 18 9.01 -8.11 4.71
C VAL A 18 8.21 -7.07 3.92
N ASN A 19 8.62 -5.81 4.00
CA ASN A 19 8.10 -4.73 3.15
C ASN A 19 8.97 -4.59 1.91
N LEU A 20 8.37 -4.52 0.74
CA LEU A 20 9.09 -4.45 -0.53
C LEU A 20 8.49 -3.38 -1.46
N MET A 21 9.35 -2.49 -1.93
CA MET A 21 9.07 -1.66 -3.10
C MET A 21 9.36 -2.49 -4.34
N CYS A 22 8.32 -2.84 -5.10
CA CYS A 22 8.45 -3.84 -6.16
C CYS A 22 7.90 -3.43 -7.53
N TRP A 23 7.57 -2.16 -7.76
CA TRP A 23 6.94 -1.72 -9.00
C TRP A 23 7.70 -2.09 -10.27
N GLU A 24 9.04 -2.12 -10.25
CA GLU A 24 9.85 -2.58 -11.39
C GLU A 24 10.18 -4.07 -11.35
N SER A 25 9.81 -4.76 -10.27
CA SER A 25 10.22 -6.14 -9.98
C SER A 25 9.06 -7.04 -9.52
N LEU A 26 7.84 -6.75 -9.96
CA LEU A 26 6.65 -7.53 -9.62
C LEU A 26 6.79 -9.04 -9.89
N PRO A 27 7.40 -9.51 -11.00
CA PRO A 27 7.64 -10.93 -11.21
C PRO A 27 8.53 -11.57 -10.15
N LEU A 28 9.58 -10.85 -9.70
CA LEU A 28 10.45 -11.32 -8.62
C LEU A 28 9.70 -11.37 -7.28
N PHE A 29 8.88 -10.36 -6.98
CA PHE A 29 8.04 -10.36 -5.79
C PHE A 29 7.09 -11.57 -5.80
N THR A 30 6.45 -11.84 -6.92
CA THR A 30 5.57 -13.00 -7.11
C THR A 30 6.29 -14.31 -6.79
N GLU A 31 7.50 -14.47 -7.29
CA GLU A 31 8.30 -15.67 -7.05
C GLU A 31 8.69 -15.79 -5.56
N LEU A 32 9.05 -14.69 -4.90
CA LEU A 32 9.33 -14.67 -3.46
C LEU A 32 8.11 -15.06 -2.64
N ALA A 33 6.94 -14.48 -2.95
CA ALA A 33 5.69 -14.79 -2.26
C ALA A 33 5.33 -16.28 -2.37
N ARG A 34 5.52 -16.85 -3.56
CA ARG A 34 5.27 -18.27 -3.82
C ARG A 34 6.24 -19.19 -3.07
N ARG A 35 7.54 -18.81 -2.99
CA ARG A 35 8.58 -19.62 -2.32
C ARG A 35 8.52 -19.56 -0.81
N HIS A 36 8.02 -18.47 -0.26
CA HIS A 36 8.01 -18.19 1.18
C HIS A 36 6.59 -17.98 1.70
N PRO A 37 5.70 -19.01 1.63
CA PRO A 37 4.29 -18.83 1.98
C PRO A 37 4.05 -18.53 3.47
N ASN A 38 5.04 -18.82 4.33
CA ASN A 38 4.98 -18.54 5.76
C ASN A 38 5.53 -17.15 6.14
N THR A 39 6.10 -16.41 5.20
CA THR A 39 6.59 -15.05 5.41
C THR A 39 5.52 -14.06 4.98
N GLN A 40 5.09 -13.17 5.88
CA GLN A 40 4.17 -12.09 5.54
C GLN A 40 4.90 -11.08 4.65
N MET A 41 4.42 -10.87 3.44
CA MET A 41 4.98 -9.90 2.50
C MET A 41 4.04 -8.71 2.36
N VAL A 42 4.61 -7.52 2.29
CA VAL A 42 3.86 -6.28 2.14
C VAL A 42 4.39 -5.52 0.92
N VAL A 43 3.50 -5.28 -0.02
CA VAL A 43 3.75 -4.44 -1.19
C VAL A 43 3.64 -2.98 -0.78
N ASP A 44 4.72 -2.21 -0.92
CA ASP A 44 4.71 -0.78 -0.63
C ASP A 44 4.09 0.03 -1.79
N HIS A 45 3.44 1.15 -1.44
CA HIS A 45 3.00 2.22 -2.35
C HIS A 45 2.13 1.73 -3.51
N VAL A 46 1.08 0.95 -3.21
CA VAL A 46 0.15 0.35 -4.18
C VAL A 46 0.83 -0.58 -5.20
N GLY A 47 2.13 -0.84 -5.05
CA GLY A 47 2.94 -1.57 -6.04
C GLY A 47 3.13 -0.82 -7.36
N MET A 48 2.81 0.48 -7.40
CA MET A 48 2.91 1.34 -8.58
C MET A 48 4.19 2.17 -8.55
N ILE A 49 4.67 2.57 -9.74
CA ILE A 49 5.71 3.59 -9.85
C ILE A 49 5.18 4.86 -9.20
N GLN A 50 5.97 5.43 -8.30
CA GLN A 50 5.60 6.63 -7.57
C GLN A 50 6.36 7.83 -8.14
N PRO A 51 5.69 8.93 -8.48
CA PRO A 51 6.36 10.14 -8.94
C PRO A 51 7.17 10.76 -7.79
N PHE A 52 8.36 11.25 -8.08
CA PHE A 52 9.22 11.99 -7.14
C PHE A 52 9.23 13.50 -7.42
N VAL A 53 8.87 13.89 -8.62
CA VAL A 53 8.81 15.30 -9.07
C VAL A 53 7.66 15.48 -10.03
N GLN A 54 7.17 16.71 -10.17
CA GLN A 54 6.20 17.06 -11.20
C GLN A 54 6.83 17.09 -12.61
N PRO A 55 6.12 16.75 -13.70
CA PRO A 55 4.71 16.34 -13.73
C PRO A 55 4.50 14.90 -13.26
N ALA A 56 3.28 14.61 -12.78
CA ALA A 56 2.86 13.25 -12.45
C ALA A 56 2.90 12.34 -13.70
N LEU A 57 2.87 11.03 -13.46
CA LEU A 57 2.85 10.02 -14.53
C LEU A 57 1.59 10.15 -15.38
N THR A 58 1.69 9.93 -16.69
CA THR A 58 0.53 9.98 -17.61
C THR A 58 -0.40 8.78 -17.43
N GLU A 59 0.14 7.63 -17.03
CA GLU A 59 -0.61 6.37 -16.78
C GLU A 59 -0.20 5.79 -15.43
N PRO A 60 -0.62 6.40 -14.32
CA PRO A 60 -0.13 6.03 -12.98
C PRO A 60 -0.51 4.61 -12.55
N PHE A 61 -1.54 4.01 -13.15
CA PHE A 61 -2.02 2.66 -12.86
C PHE A 61 -1.73 1.63 -13.97
N ALA A 62 -0.72 1.87 -14.81
CA ALA A 62 -0.39 0.98 -15.94
C ALA A 62 -0.14 -0.49 -15.53
N ASP A 63 0.46 -0.71 -14.36
CA ASP A 63 0.75 -2.07 -13.85
C ASP A 63 -0.32 -2.65 -12.91
N LEU A 64 -1.51 -2.01 -12.81
CA LEU A 64 -2.57 -2.40 -11.89
C LEU A 64 -2.95 -3.88 -11.98
N ALA A 65 -3.07 -4.43 -13.17
CA ALA A 65 -3.42 -5.83 -13.38
C ALA A 65 -2.38 -6.79 -12.77
N ARG A 66 -1.09 -6.44 -12.87
CA ARG A 66 0.00 -7.22 -12.28
C ARG A 66 -0.03 -7.16 -10.75
N VAL A 67 -0.27 -5.98 -10.19
CA VAL A 67 -0.42 -5.82 -8.74
C VAL A 67 -1.62 -6.62 -8.22
N ILE A 68 -2.77 -6.55 -8.88
CA ILE A 68 -3.97 -7.32 -8.52
C ILE A 68 -3.68 -8.83 -8.51
N SER A 69 -2.85 -9.33 -9.43
CA SER A 69 -2.50 -10.76 -9.47
C SER A 69 -1.79 -11.25 -8.19
N LEU A 70 -1.13 -10.36 -7.44
CA LEU A 70 -0.49 -10.70 -6.17
C LEU A 70 -1.49 -11.07 -5.07
N ALA A 71 -2.75 -10.67 -5.20
CA ALA A 71 -3.82 -11.01 -4.26
C ALA A 71 -4.11 -12.52 -4.18
N ALA A 72 -3.68 -13.29 -5.19
CA ALA A 72 -3.76 -14.76 -5.18
C ALA A 72 -2.88 -15.42 -4.10
N TYR A 73 -1.96 -14.68 -3.50
CA TYR A 73 -1.09 -15.16 -2.44
C TYR A 73 -1.59 -14.67 -1.08
N ASP A 74 -1.99 -15.57 -0.20
CA ASP A 74 -2.57 -15.23 1.10
C ASP A 74 -1.59 -14.51 2.04
N ASN A 75 -0.29 -14.76 1.85
CA ASN A 75 0.79 -14.11 2.58
C ASN A 75 1.18 -12.73 2.04
N VAL A 76 0.41 -12.17 1.09
CA VAL A 76 0.67 -10.84 0.54
C VAL A 76 -0.38 -9.85 0.99
N ALA A 77 0.07 -8.75 1.57
CA ALA A 77 -0.71 -7.55 1.87
C ALA A 77 -0.16 -6.35 1.08
N ILE A 78 -0.91 -5.26 1.05
CA ILE A 78 -0.56 -4.07 0.26
C ILE A 78 -0.77 -2.79 1.04
N LYS A 79 0.17 -1.86 0.96
CA LYS A 79 0.02 -0.49 1.46
C LYS A 79 -0.58 0.41 0.38
N ILE A 80 -1.66 1.06 0.75
CA ILE A 80 -2.32 2.12 -0.05
C ILE A 80 -1.65 3.47 0.27
N SER A 81 -0.33 3.44 0.44
CA SER A 81 0.45 4.63 0.74
C SER A 81 0.83 5.38 -0.54
N GLY A 82 0.81 6.70 -0.48
CA GLY A 82 1.13 7.56 -1.62
C GLY A 82 0.08 7.56 -2.73
N ALA A 83 -1.08 6.92 -2.56
CA ALA A 83 -2.09 6.76 -3.60
C ALA A 83 -2.58 8.10 -4.17
N CYS A 84 -2.70 9.14 -3.35
CA CYS A 84 -3.13 10.47 -3.80
C CYS A 84 -2.16 11.12 -4.80
N THR A 85 -0.88 10.74 -4.78
CA THR A 85 0.11 11.27 -5.74
C THR A 85 0.02 10.62 -7.12
N LEU A 86 -0.78 9.57 -7.26
CA LEU A 86 -1.10 8.92 -8.53
C LEU A 86 -2.27 9.60 -9.25
N SER A 87 -2.98 10.52 -8.58
CA SER A 87 -4.09 11.26 -9.18
C SER A 87 -3.60 12.24 -10.23
N LEU A 88 -4.33 12.33 -11.34
CA LEU A 88 -4.19 13.34 -12.38
C LEU A 88 -5.12 14.55 -12.13
N LEU A 89 -5.97 14.47 -11.11
CA LEU A 89 -6.93 15.49 -10.73
C LEU A 89 -6.59 16.06 -9.34
N PRO A 90 -6.99 17.31 -9.06
CA PRO A 90 -6.77 17.90 -7.75
C PRO A 90 -7.61 17.22 -6.66
N PHE A 91 -7.30 17.55 -5.39
CA PHE A 91 -8.12 17.14 -4.25
C PHE A 91 -9.63 17.35 -4.54
N PRO A 92 -10.48 16.36 -4.24
CA PRO A 92 -10.28 15.14 -3.44
C PRO A 92 -9.82 13.90 -4.21
N TYR A 93 -9.14 14.02 -5.35
CA TYR A 93 -8.53 12.93 -6.13
C TYR A 93 -9.55 11.88 -6.61
N PRO A 94 -10.61 12.28 -7.35
CA PRO A 94 -11.71 11.36 -7.67
C PRO A 94 -11.31 10.21 -8.60
N ASP A 95 -10.26 10.38 -9.37
CA ASP A 95 -9.79 9.45 -10.41
C ASP A 95 -9.03 8.23 -9.87
N ILE A 96 -8.60 8.24 -8.60
CA ILE A 96 -7.91 7.09 -8.02
C ILE A 96 -8.86 5.96 -7.59
N TRP A 97 -10.13 6.27 -7.32
CA TRP A 97 -11.04 5.35 -6.63
C TRP A 97 -11.44 4.14 -7.46
N GLU A 98 -11.58 4.27 -8.78
CA GLU A 98 -11.85 3.13 -9.64
C GLU A 98 -10.72 2.09 -9.56
N SER A 99 -9.47 2.56 -9.61
CA SER A 99 -8.30 1.69 -9.52
C SER A 99 -8.11 1.10 -8.13
N LEU A 100 -8.28 1.90 -7.08
CA LEU A 100 -8.23 1.42 -5.70
C LEU A 100 -9.35 0.43 -5.39
N GLY A 101 -10.55 0.64 -5.92
CA GLY A 101 -11.67 -0.30 -5.78
C GLY A 101 -11.33 -1.69 -6.32
N LYS A 102 -10.60 -1.77 -7.44
CA LYS A 102 -10.11 -3.05 -7.98
C LYS A 102 -9.09 -3.71 -7.04
N VAL A 103 -8.21 -2.92 -6.42
CA VAL A 103 -7.27 -3.42 -5.41
C VAL A 103 -8.02 -3.95 -4.18
N PHE A 104 -8.95 -3.17 -3.64
CA PHE A 104 -9.74 -3.58 -2.47
C PHE A 104 -10.58 -4.83 -2.73
N ALA A 105 -11.17 -4.95 -3.93
CA ALA A 105 -11.91 -6.14 -4.33
C ALA A 105 -11.03 -7.39 -4.40
N ALA A 106 -9.78 -7.25 -4.84
CA ALA A 106 -8.87 -8.37 -4.99
C ALA A 106 -8.24 -8.81 -3.65
N PHE A 107 -7.69 -7.86 -2.89
CA PHE A 107 -6.98 -8.16 -1.64
C PHE A 107 -7.92 -8.30 -0.44
N GLY A 108 -9.08 -7.64 -0.47
CA GLY A 108 -9.91 -7.41 0.70
C GLY A 108 -9.29 -6.38 1.66
N PHE A 109 -10.12 -5.62 2.36
CA PHE A 109 -9.65 -4.53 3.25
C PHE A 109 -8.72 -5.02 4.36
N ASN A 110 -8.86 -6.25 4.82
CA ASN A 110 -7.99 -6.84 5.86
C ASN A 110 -6.51 -7.01 5.43
N ARG A 111 -6.23 -6.92 4.12
CA ARG A 111 -4.87 -6.97 3.58
C ARG A 111 -4.44 -5.65 2.94
N CYS A 112 -5.23 -4.58 3.11
CA CYS A 112 -4.92 -3.24 2.61
C CYS A 112 -4.67 -2.30 3.79
N MET A 113 -3.54 -1.61 3.78
CA MET A 113 -3.14 -0.68 4.84
C MET A 113 -2.94 0.72 4.27
N TRP A 114 -3.64 1.70 4.81
CA TRP A 114 -3.48 3.09 4.41
C TRP A 114 -2.17 3.68 4.96
N GLY A 115 -1.61 4.67 4.24
CA GLY A 115 -0.49 5.49 4.66
C GLY A 115 -0.30 6.68 3.73
N THR A 116 0.37 7.72 4.21
CA THR A 116 0.57 8.97 3.44
C THR A 116 1.73 8.91 2.48
N ASP A 117 2.80 8.17 2.81
CA ASP A 117 4.10 8.27 2.16
C ASP A 117 4.62 9.73 2.16
N TRP A 118 4.48 10.40 3.31
CA TRP A 118 4.61 11.85 3.42
C TRP A 118 5.97 12.38 2.97
N THR A 119 7.04 11.67 3.27
CA THR A 119 8.41 12.09 2.91
C THR A 119 8.60 12.31 1.40
N ARG A 120 7.78 11.67 0.57
CA ARG A 120 7.76 11.83 -0.88
C ARG A 120 6.57 12.67 -1.35
N ALA A 121 5.41 12.48 -0.73
CA ALA A 121 4.16 13.11 -1.16
C ALA A 121 4.15 14.64 -0.97
N VAL A 122 5.03 15.19 -0.15
CA VAL A 122 5.12 16.62 0.18
C VAL A 122 5.29 17.53 -1.05
N GLU A 123 5.86 17.03 -2.14
CA GLU A 123 6.03 17.77 -3.39
C GLU A 123 4.73 17.84 -4.23
N PHE A 124 3.71 17.05 -3.88
CA PHE A 124 2.48 16.90 -4.67
C PHE A 124 1.23 17.41 -3.98
N LEU A 125 1.15 17.27 -2.67
CA LEU A 125 -0.03 17.61 -1.87
C LEU A 125 0.38 17.98 -0.44
N ASN A 126 -0.51 18.61 0.32
CA ASN A 126 -0.29 18.79 1.74
C ASN A 126 -0.76 17.57 2.53
N TYR A 127 -0.24 17.43 3.78
CA TYR A 127 -0.53 16.27 4.63
C TYR A 127 -2.03 16.07 4.86
N GLU A 128 -2.75 17.15 5.12
CA GLU A 128 -4.19 17.13 5.39
C GLU A 128 -4.97 16.58 4.20
N GLN A 129 -4.65 16.99 2.98
CA GLN A 129 -5.29 16.47 1.77
C GLN A 129 -5.08 14.96 1.62
N GLY A 130 -3.89 14.44 1.93
CA GLY A 130 -3.61 13.01 1.90
C GLY A 130 -4.44 12.20 2.91
N VAL A 131 -4.68 12.77 4.08
CA VAL A 131 -5.53 12.17 5.12
C VAL A 131 -7.01 12.29 4.77
N GLU A 132 -7.47 13.51 4.47
CA GLU A 132 -8.89 13.81 4.26
C GLU A 132 -9.46 13.08 3.04
N ALA A 133 -8.67 12.86 1.98
CA ALA A 133 -9.10 12.09 0.82
C ALA A 133 -9.67 10.70 1.20
N PHE A 134 -9.12 10.07 2.23
CA PHE A 134 -9.60 8.77 2.73
C PHE A 134 -10.58 8.90 3.90
N ARG A 135 -10.46 9.96 4.69
CA ARG A 135 -11.28 10.14 5.88
C ARG A 135 -12.73 10.55 5.57
N VAL A 136 -12.93 11.37 4.52
CA VAL A 136 -14.25 11.95 4.22
C VAL A 136 -14.89 11.42 2.93
N THR A 137 -14.23 10.53 2.21
CA THR A 137 -14.76 9.97 0.95
C THR A 137 -16.07 9.21 1.17
N ASP A 138 -16.95 9.25 0.18
CA ASP A 138 -18.16 8.42 0.08
C ASP A 138 -17.90 7.06 -0.60
N GLN A 139 -16.68 6.84 -1.11
CA GLN A 139 -16.27 5.59 -1.76
C GLN A 139 -15.99 4.46 -0.76
N LEU A 140 -15.96 4.76 0.54
CA LEU A 140 -15.72 3.80 1.63
C LEU A 140 -16.83 3.89 2.67
N SER A 141 -17.38 2.77 3.07
CA SER A 141 -18.19 2.68 4.28
C SER A 141 -17.34 2.94 5.53
N ASP A 142 -17.96 3.26 6.67
CA ASP A 142 -17.25 3.48 7.93
C ASP A 142 -16.48 2.24 8.39
N ALA A 143 -17.01 1.04 8.14
CA ALA A 143 -16.34 -0.21 8.47
C ALA A 143 -15.08 -0.43 7.62
N GLU A 144 -15.16 -0.22 6.31
CA GLU A 144 -14.02 -0.32 5.38
C GLU A 144 -12.94 0.71 5.70
N ARG A 145 -13.35 1.94 5.98
CA ARG A 145 -12.46 3.03 6.40
C ARG A 145 -11.72 2.68 7.69
N SER A 146 -12.40 2.17 8.69
CA SER A 146 -11.80 1.77 9.97
C SER A 146 -10.76 0.67 9.77
N VAL A 147 -11.06 -0.34 8.96
CA VAL A 147 -10.11 -1.42 8.66
C VAL A 147 -8.92 -0.89 7.87
N LEU A 148 -9.15 -0.13 6.81
CA LEU A 148 -8.10 0.40 5.94
C LEU A 148 -7.14 1.33 6.67
N MET A 149 -7.67 2.27 7.47
CA MET A 149 -6.87 3.32 8.12
C MET A 149 -6.22 2.91 9.46
N GLY A 150 -6.39 1.68 9.91
CA GLY A 150 -5.75 1.20 11.14
C GLY A 150 -5.88 -0.30 11.39
N GLY A 151 -7.09 -0.84 11.31
CA GLY A 151 -7.34 -2.22 11.71
C GLY A 151 -6.52 -3.28 10.96
N ALA A 152 -6.29 -3.09 9.66
CA ALA A 152 -5.43 -3.99 8.87
C ALA A 152 -3.97 -3.91 9.32
N LEU A 153 -3.47 -2.72 9.63
CA LEU A 153 -2.11 -2.51 10.13
C LEU A 153 -1.91 -3.23 11.47
N GLU A 154 -2.82 -3.05 12.42
CA GLU A 154 -2.75 -3.71 13.73
C GLU A 154 -2.66 -5.23 13.59
N LYS A 155 -3.46 -5.79 12.68
CA LYS A 155 -3.48 -7.24 12.42
C LYS A 155 -2.20 -7.73 11.76
N ILE A 156 -1.75 -7.08 10.68
CA ILE A 156 -0.63 -7.55 9.86
C ILE A 156 0.70 -7.40 10.60
N TYR A 157 0.89 -6.29 11.31
CA TYR A 157 2.11 -6.03 12.09
C TYR A 157 2.03 -6.57 13.53
N ASN A 158 0.91 -7.17 13.93
CA ASN A 158 0.66 -7.59 15.31
C ASN A 158 0.96 -6.47 16.32
N TRP A 159 0.59 -5.25 15.97
CA TRP A 159 0.86 -4.03 16.73
C TRP A 159 -0.43 -3.38 17.20
N SER A 160 -0.40 -2.76 18.37
CA SER A 160 -1.51 -1.98 18.91
C SER A 160 -0.95 -0.77 19.68
N PRO A 161 -1.56 0.41 19.59
CA PRO A 161 -1.13 1.60 20.31
C PRO A 161 -1.11 1.44 21.83
N ASN A 162 -1.81 0.42 22.35
CA ASN A 162 -1.91 0.14 23.79
C ASN A 162 -0.94 -0.96 24.27
N LYS A 163 -0.06 -1.47 23.41
CA LYS A 163 0.96 -2.46 23.75
C LYS A 163 2.35 -1.82 23.86
N GLY A 164 2.43 -0.65 24.49
CA GLY A 164 3.68 0.03 24.84
C GLY A 164 3.91 -0.05 26.33
#